data_d1759f31cf0d10577ad015f7ecb0df6c
#
_entry.id   d1759f31cf0d10577ad015f7ecb0df6c
#
_cell.length_a   1.000
_cell.length_b   1.000
_cell.length_c   1.000
_cell.angle_alpha   90.00
_cell.angle_beta   90.00
_cell.angle_gamma   90.00
#
_symmetry.space_group_name_H-M   'P 1'
#
loop_
_entity.id
_entity.type
_entity.pdbx_description
1 polymer ?
#
loop_
_entity_poly.entity_id
_entity_poly.type
_entity_poly.pdbx_seq_one_letter_code
_entity_poly.pdbx_strand_id
1 'polypeptide(L)'
;SSIWGVVGASCEAHYSASKAALIGLTKALAKELGPSGIRVNCVAPGVIDTAMNAHLDDDTKAALKDETPLQTIGTPRDVAEAILYLASDKANFVTGQVLGVNGGMVV
;
A
#
# COMPACT_ATOMS: atom_id res chain seq x y z
N SER A 1 -2.84 -0.74 -4.20
CA SER A 1 -1.57 -0.29 -4.75
C SER A 1 -0.40 -0.88 -3.97
N SER A 2 0.81 -0.48 -4.26
CA SER A 2 2.02 -0.94 -3.61
C SER A 2 2.97 0.24 -3.39
N ILE A 3 4.07 0.01 -2.65
CA ILE A 3 5.08 1.06 -2.47
C ILE A 3 5.72 1.48 -3.80
N TRP A 4 5.81 0.59 -4.78
CA TRP A 4 6.34 0.90 -6.10
C TRP A 4 5.49 1.91 -6.85
N GLY A 5 4.18 1.95 -6.61
CA GLY A 5 3.29 2.96 -7.15
C GLY A 5 3.51 4.34 -6.51
N VAL A 6 4.02 4.38 -5.28
CA VAL A 6 4.29 5.62 -4.55
C VAL A 6 5.64 6.22 -4.96
N VAL A 7 6.69 5.40 -5.05
CA VAL A 7 8.07 5.86 -5.26
C VAL A 7 8.64 5.53 -6.62
N GLY A 8 8.02 4.61 -7.36
CA GLY A 8 8.57 4.07 -8.59
C GLY A 8 9.64 3.01 -8.32
N ALA A 9 9.98 2.24 -9.34
CA ALA A 9 11.04 1.25 -9.30
C ALA A 9 11.78 1.24 -10.63
N SER A 10 13.11 1.26 -10.59
CA SER A 10 13.91 1.12 -11.81
C SER A 10 13.69 -0.27 -12.41
N CYS A 11 13.73 -0.40 -13.69
CA CYS A 11 13.50 -1.64 -14.45
C CYS A 11 12.07 -2.19 -14.40
N GLU A 12 11.13 -1.50 -13.72
CA GLU A 12 9.73 -1.90 -13.63
C GLU A 12 8.78 -0.72 -13.89
N ALA A 13 9.13 0.11 -14.87
CA ALA A 13 8.40 1.34 -15.16
C ALA A 13 6.91 1.10 -15.45
N HIS A 14 6.58 0.05 -16.22
CA HIS A 14 5.20 -0.27 -16.56
C HIS A 14 4.38 -0.69 -15.32
N TYR A 15 4.98 -1.43 -14.41
CA TYR A 15 4.34 -1.85 -13.15
C TYR A 15 4.13 -0.63 -12.23
N SER A 16 5.18 0.18 -12.07
CA SER A 16 5.11 1.41 -11.27
C SER A 16 4.07 2.38 -11.83
N ALA A 17 3.99 2.52 -13.15
CA ALA A 17 3.00 3.37 -13.80
C ALA A 17 1.57 2.88 -13.53
N SER A 18 1.33 1.55 -13.63
CA SER A 18 0.01 0.96 -13.33
C SER A 18 -0.40 1.21 -11.88
N LYS A 19 0.52 1.06 -10.94
CA LYS A 19 0.23 1.30 -9.52
C LYS A 19 0.01 2.78 -9.23
N ALA A 20 0.79 3.66 -9.86
CA ALA A 20 0.59 5.10 -9.74
C ALA A 20 -0.76 5.54 -10.33
N ALA A 21 -1.21 4.89 -11.40
CA ALA A 21 -2.52 5.14 -12.00
C ALA A 21 -3.66 4.82 -11.04
N LEU A 22 -3.54 3.74 -10.24
CA LEU A 22 -4.53 3.42 -9.20
C LEU A 22 -4.61 4.51 -8.13
N ILE A 23 -3.48 5.11 -7.75
CA ILE A 23 -3.44 6.21 -6.81
C ILE A 23 -4.13 7.45 -7.40
N GLY A 24 -3.83 7.79 -8.65
CA GLY A 24 -4.47 8.88 -9.36
C GLY A 24 -5.98 8.68 -9.50
N LEU A 25 -6.40 7.48 -9.86
CA LEU A 25 -7.82 7.11 -9.95
C LEU A 25 -8.52 7.23 -8.60
N THR A 26 -7.89 6.77 -7.53
CA THR A 26 -8.41 6.89 -6.16
C THR A 26 -8.73 8.35 -5.83
N LYS A 27 -7.78 9.24 -6.09
CA LYS A 27 -7.94 10.67 -5.82
C LYS A 27 -9.04 11.30 -6.66
N ALA A 28 -9.10 10.97 -7.94
CA ALA A 28 -10.12 11.46 -8.84
C ALA A 28 -11.52 11.01 -8.43
N LEU A 29 -11.68 9.71 -8.14
CA LEU A 29 -12.96 9.14 -7.70
C LEU A 29 -13.39 9.68 -6.34
N ALA A 30 -12.45 9.93 -5.43
CA ALA A 30 -12.76 10.52 -4.13
C ALA A 30 -13.43 11.89 -4.30
N LYS A 31 -12.92 12.71 -5.20
CA LYS A 31 -13.48 14.04 -5.49
C LYS A 31 -14.82 13.94 -6.22
N GLU A 32 -14.93 13.02 -7.17
CA GLU A 32 -16.13 12.83 -7.96
C GLU A 32 -17.29 12.26 -7.14
N LEU A 33 -17.02 11.26 -6.30
CA LEU A 33 -18.03 10.54 -5.54
C LEU A 33 -18.26 11.09 -4.13
N GLY A 34 -17.39 11.96 -3.66
CA GLY A 34 -17.52 12.58 -2.34
C GLY A 34 -18.87 13.25 -2.10
N PRO A 35 -19.38 14.05 -3.06
CA PRO A 35 -20.70 14.65 -2.91
C PRO A 35 -21.85 13.65 -2.75
N SER A 36 -21.66 12.42 -3.19
CA SER A 36 -22.62 11.32 -3.01
C SER A 36 -22.40 10.54 -1.70
N GLY A 37 -21.47 10.99 -0.85
CA GLY A 37 -21.18 10.33 0.41
C GLY A 37 -20.34 9.05 0.28
N ILE A 38 -19.68 8.86 -0.85
CA ILE A 38 -18.86 7.67 -1.10
C ILE A 38 -17.39 8.05 -0.89
N ARG A 39 -16.71 7.31 -0.02
CA ARG A 39 -15.29 7.45 0.25
C ARG A 39 -14.50 6.48 -0.62
N VAL A 40 -13.36 6.93 -1.13
CA VAL A 40 -12.46 6.13 -1.95
C VAL A 40 -11.04 6.33 -1.45
N ASN A 41 -10.43 5.27 -0.96
CA ASN A 41 -9.08 5.29 -0.44
C ASN A 41 -8.27 4.13 -1.05
N CYS A 42 -6.96 4.20 -0.91
CA CYS A 42 -6.03 3.22 -1.45
C CYS A 42 -5.09 2.75 -0.35
N VAL A 43 -4.76 1.48 -0.36
CA VAL A 43 -3.72 0.91 0.52
C VAL A 43 -2.51 0.57 -0.34
N ALA A 44 -1.32 0.96 0.12
CA ALA A 44 -0.05 0.69 -0.55
C ALA A 44 0.83 -0.19 0.37
N PRO A 45 0.72 -1.52 0.25
CA PRO A 45 1.52 -2.44 1.05
C PRO A 45 3.00 -2.35 0.68
N GLY A 46 3.86 -2.56 1.68
CA GLY A 46 5.29 -2.76 1.48
C GLY A 46 5.61 -4.23 1.24
N VAL A 47 6.67 -4.72 1.88
CA VAL A 47 7.06 -6.12 1.80
C VAL A 47 6.18 -6.92 2.76
N ILE A 48 5.37 -7.80 2.20
CA ILE A 48 4.40 -8.60 2.95
C ILE A 48 4.72 -10.07 2.74
N ASP A 49 4.71 -10.84 3.82
CA ASP A 49 4.97 -12.28 3.80
C ASP A 49 3.76 -13.02 3.22
N THR A 50 3.80 -13.21 1.90
CA THR A 50 2.75 -13.88 1.13
C THR A 50 3.35 -14.99 0.28
N ALA A 51 2.51 -15.83 -0.31
CA ALA A 51 2.93 -16.83 -1.27
C ALA A 51 3.68 -16.22 -2.47
N MET A 52 3.36 -14.98 -2.83
CA MET A 52 4.02 -14.24 -3.90
C MET A 52 5.50 -13.98 -3.60
N ASN A 53 5.85 -13.85 -2.31
CA ASN A 53 7.21 -13.60 -1.83
C ASN A 53 7.89 -14.88 -1.30
N ALA A 54 7.23 -16.03 -1.38
CA ALA A 54 7.77 -17.29 -0.85
C ALA A 54 9.04 -17.75 -1.58
N HIS A 55 9.27 -17.27 -2.82
CA HIS A 55 10.46 -17.57 -3.61
C HIS A 55 11.71 -16.81 -3.14
N LEU A 56 11.57 -15.81 -2.28
CA LEU A 56 12.70 -15.06 -1.74
C LEU A 56 13.48 -15.94 -0.76
N ASP A 57 14.80 -15.94 -0.87
CA ASP A 57 15.65 -16.67 0.06
C ASP A 57 15.72 -15.97 1.42
N ASP A 58 16.31 -16.68 2.40
CA ASP A 58 16.40 -16.16 3.76
C ASP A 58 17.30 -14.93 3.87
N ASP A 59 18.36 -14.87 3.07
CA ASP A 59 19.28 -13.71 3.05
C ASP A 59 18.59 -12.48 2.49
N THR A 60 17.80 -12.62 1.44
CA THR A 60 17.02 -11.53 0.85
C THR A 60 15.96 -11.04 1.84
N LYS A 61 15.25 -11.97 2.50
CA LYS A 61 14.26 -11.60 3.51
C LYS A 61 14.90 -10.88 4.70
N ALA A 62 16.07 -11.34 5.15
CA ALA A 62 16.80 -10.68 6.24
C ALA A 62 17.23 -9.27 5.84
N ALA A 63 17.70 -9.06 4.61
CA ALA A 63 18.06 -7.74 4.10
C ALA A 63 16.85 -6.80 4.06
N LEU A 64 15.69 -7.30 3.62
CA LEU A 64 14.46 -6.51 3.58
C LEU A 64 13.98 -6.10 4.99
N LYS A 65 14.11 -7.00 5.96
CA LYS A 65 13.83 -6.67 7.37
C LYS A 65 14.76 -5.58 7.88
N ASP A 66 16.05 -5.69 7.56
CA ASP A 66 17.06 -4.74 8.00
C ASP A 66 16.81 -3.34 7.42
N GLU A 67 16.35 -3.25 6.17
CA GLU A 67 16.02 -2.00 5.51
C GLU A 67 14.69 -1.40 5.99
N THR A 68 13.88 -2.17 6.67
CA THR A 68 12.57 -1.72 7.17
C THR A 68 12.73 -1.15 8.57
N PRO A 69 12.34 0.11 8.83
CA PRO A 69 12.47 0.72 10.15
C PRO A 69 11.88 -0.12 11.29
N LEU A 70 10.73 -0.77 11.09
CA LEU A 70 10.15 -1.64 12.11
C LEU A 70 10.84 -3.02 12.22
N GLN A 71 11.87 -3.27 11.41
CA GLN A 71 12.71 -4.47 11.49
C GLN A 71 11.94 -5.78 11.31
N THR A 72 10.87 -5.74 10.52
CA THR A 72 10.04 -6.92 10.26
C THR A 72 9.39 -6.84 8.89
N ILE A 73 8.96 -7.98 8.38
CA ILE A 73 8.14 -8.05 7.17
C ILE A 73 6.67 -8.08 7.61
N GLY A 74 5.82 -7.32 6.94
CA GLY A 74 4.40 -7.29 7.24
C GLY A 74 3.72 -8.62 6.92
N THR A 75 2.54 -8.80 7.50
CA THR A 75 1.69 -9.97 7.25
C THR A 75 0.46 -9.56 6.43
N PRO A 76 -0.21 -10.53 5.76
CA PRO A 76 -1.50 -10.25 5.12
C PRO A 76 -2.52 -9.61 6.06
N ARG A 77 -2.49 -9.97 7.34
CA ARG A 77 -3.37 -9.40 8.36
C ARG A 77 -3.10 -7.91 8.57
N ASP A 78 -1.84 -7.49 8.54
CA ASP A 78 -1.50 -6.07 8.69
C ASP A 78 -2.16 -5.24 7.60
N VAL A 79 -2.18 -5.74 6.36
CA VAL A 79 -2.85 -5.08 5.24
C VAL A 79 -4.37 -5.14 5.39
N ALA A 80 -4.90 -6.29 5.80
CA ALA A 80 -6.34 -6.48 5.99
C ALA A 80 -6.91 -5.55 7.07
N GLU A 81 -6.17 -5.36 8.17
CA GLU A 81 -6.59 -4.43 9.24
C GLU A 81 -6.63 -2.99 8.74
N ALA A 82 -5.68 -2.58 7.90
CA ALA A 82 -5.70 -1.24 7.30
C ALA A 82 -6.91 -1.06 6.38
N ILE A 83 -7.22 -2.05 5.56
CA ILE A 83 -8.40 -2.03 4.69
C ILE A 83 -9.68 -1.96 5.52
N LEU A 84 -9.76 -2.75 6.57
CA LEU A 84 -10.92 -2.78 7.45
C LEU A 84 -11.15 -1.41 8.11
N TYR A 85 -10.09 -0.77 8.59
CA TYR A 85 -10.18 0.58 9.14
C TYR A 85 -10.76 1.56 8.12
N LEU A 86 -10.20 1.58 6.90
CA LEU A 86 -10.64 2.50 5.85
C LEU A 86 -12.08 2.24 5.41
N ALA A 87 -12.54 1.00 5.46
CA ALA A 87 -13.90 0.62 5.12
C ALA A 87 -14.92 0.87 6.25
N SER A 88 -14.44 1.12 7.47
CA SER A 88 -15.29 1.28 8.63
C SER A 88 -15.75 2.73 8.85
N ASP A 89 -16.72 2.92 9.73
CA ASP A 89 -17.19 4.23 10.14
C ASP A 89 -16.12 5.04 10.90
N LYS A 90 -15.10 4.38 11.41
CA LYS A 90 -13.97 5.04 12.06
C LYS A 90 -13.18 5.93 11.09
N ALA A 91 -13.28 5.67 9.79
CA ALA A 91 -12.64 6.45 8.74
C ALA A 91 -13.62 7.38 8.01
N ASN A 92 -14.69 7.81 8.66
CA ASN A 92 -15.77 8.60 8.05
C ASN A 92 -15.31 9.90 7.38
N PHE A 93 -14.24 10.49 7.84
CA PHE A 93 -13.73 11.75 7.27
C PHE A 93 -12.44 11.53 6.48
N VAL A 94 -12.19 10.29 6.03
CA VAL A 94 -10.99 9.90 5.27
C VAL A 94 -11.40 9.49 3.87
N THR A 95 -10.99 10.26 2.88
CA THR A 95 -11.17 9.92 1.46
C THR A 95 -10.03 10.49 0.63
N GLY A 96 -9.75 9.87 -0.49
CA GLY A 96 -8.68 10.30 -1.39
C GLY A 96 -7.27 10.03 -0.86
N GLN A 97 -7.12 9.21 0.15
CA GLN A 97 -5.84 8.97 0.81
C GLN A 97 -5.19 7.67 0.35
N VAL A 98 -3.86 7.67 0.39
CA VAL A 98 -3.06 6.47 0.19
C VAL A 98 -2.43 6.11 1.52
N LEU A 99 -2.85 4.99 2.10
CA LEU A 99 -2.33 4.52 3.37
C LEU A 99 -1.20 3.51 3.11
N GLY A 100 0.01 3.89 3.44
CA GLY A 100 1.17 3.00 3.34
C GLY A 100 1.18 2.02 4.51
N VAL A 101 1.33 0.73 4.20
CA VAL A 101 1.47 -0.34 5.19
C VAL A 101 2.80 -1.02 4.90
N ASN A 102 3.89 -0.40 5.35
CA ASN A 102 5.24 -0.75 4.89
C ASN A 102 6.31 -0.75 6.01
N GLY A 103 5.90 -0.64 7.27
CA GLY A 103 6.84 -0.63 8.39
C GLY A 103 7.80 0.57 8.41
N GLY A 104 7.48 1.63 7.67
CA GLY A 104 8.30 2.83 7.57
C GLY A 104 9.32 2.81 6.43
N MET A 105 9.33 1.79 5.60
CA MET A 105 10.26 1.70 4.46
C MET A 105 10.09 2.89 3.51
N VAL A 106 8.87 3.40 3.38
CA VAL A 106 8.54 4.61 2.62
C VAL A 106 7.74 5.54 3.52
N VAL A 107 8.28 6.69 3.79
CA VAL A 107 7.62 7.71 4.62
C VAL A 107 7.67 9.08 3.94
#